data_af5ea46560294344b32e18aa0cb4d31a
#
_entry.id   af5ea46560294344b32e18aa0cb4d31a
#
_cell.length_a   1.000
_cell.length_b   1.000
_cell.length_c   1.000
_cell.angle_alpha   90.00
_cell.angle_beta   90.00
_cell.angle_gamma   90.00
#
_symmetry.space_group_name_H-M   'P 1'
#
loop_
_entity.id
_entity.type
_entity.pdbx_description
1 polymer ?
#
loop_
_entity_poly.entity_id
_entity_poly.type
_entity_poly.pdbx_seq_one_letter_code
_entity_poly.pdbx_strand_id
1 'polypeptide(L)'
;MLHTAPLTLDVREIPPRIRHPKIFETFDALAAGQAFVLVNDHDPKPLFYQFQAERAGSFGWRYLQEGPEVWRVEISRTLPPITAEQTVDAVSRRHPGALPVMKEMGINHCCGGHLTLREAAAAAGVTLEALLEALRRIEGAPA
;
A
#
# COMPACT_ATOMS: atom_id res chain seq x y z
N MET A 1 -20.35 9.48 10.75
CA MET A 1 -19.18 9.10 9.98
C MET A 1 -19.45 9.23 8.49
N LEU A 2 -18.62 9.97 7.84
CA LEU A 2 -18.83 10.20 6.42
C LEU A 2 -18.28 9.04 5.60
N HIS A 3 -19.16 8.40 4.87
CA HIS A 3 -18.80 7.39 3.91
C HIS A 3 -18.51 8.11 2.60
N THR A 4 -17.24 8.29 2.30
CA THR A 4 -16.87 8.88 1.03
C THR A 4 -16.94 7.78 -0.03
N ALA A 5 -17.73 7.99 -1.06
CA ALA A 5 -17.77 7.07 -2.19
C ALA A 5 -16.38 7.03 -2.84
N PRO A 6 -15.94 5.88 -3.36
CA PRO A 6 -14.66 5.80 -4.07
C PRO A 6 -14.63 6.79 -5.23
N LEU A 7 -13.48 7.42 -5.44
CA LEU A 7 -13.27 8.27 -6.60
C LEU A 7 -13.39 7.42 -7.87
N THR A 8 -14.09 7.93 -8.86
CA THR A 8 -14.23 7.26 -10.15
C THR A 8 -13.37 7.96 -11.18
N LEU A 9 -12.50 7.21 -11.84
CA LEU A 9 -11.67 7.71 -12.92
C LEU A 9 -12.11 7.02 -14.22
N ASP A 10 -12.79 7.78 -15.07
CA ASP A 10 -13.22 7.28 -16.39
C ASP A 10 -12.17 7.68 -17.41
N VAL A 11 -11.46 6.69 -17.95
CA VAL A 11 -10.40 6.93 -18.92
C VAL A 11 -10.83 6.70 -20.38
N ARG A 12 -12.10 6.38 -20.60
CA ARG A 12 -12.58 6.09 -21.96
C ARG A 12 -12.42 7.26 -22.91
N GLU A 13 -12.51 8.48 -22.39
CA GLU A 13 -12.38 9.70 -23.19
C GLU A 13 -10.94 10.26 -23.18
N ILE A 14 -10.05 9.65 -22.41
CA ILE A 14 -8.66 10.06 -22.33
C ILE A 14 -7.87 9.34 -23.42
N PRO A 15 -7.00 10.05 -24.18
CA PRO A 15 -6.17 9.40 -25.19
C PRO A 15 -5.36 8.25 -24.60
N PRO A 16 -5.28 7.08 -25.29
CA PRO A 16 -4.62 5.89 -24.73
C PRO A 16 -3.21 6.14 -24.22
N ARG A 17 -2.42 6.96 -24.87
CA ARG A 17 -1.03 7.24 -24.50
C ARG A 17 -0.88 7.93 -23.15
N ILE A 18 -1.92 8.61 -22.66
CA ILE A 18 -1.87 9.30 -21.39
C ILE A 18 -2.76 8.66 -20.32
N ARG A 19 -3.43 7.57 -20.64
CA ARG A 19 -4.28 6.85 -19.68
C ARG A 19 -3.46 6.29 -18.53
N HIS A 20 -2.38 5.55 -18.82
CA HIS A 20 -1.56 4.94 -17.80
C HIS A 20 -0.90 5.98 -16.87
N PRO A 21 -0.25 7.03 -17.38
CA PRO A 21 0.26 8.09 -16.50
C PRO A 21 -0.81 8.70 -15.60
N LYS A 22 -2.00 8.93 -16.14
CA LYS A 22 -3.11 9.51 -15.37
C LYS A 22 -3.60 8.55 -14.28
N ILE A 23 -3.66 7.27 -14.59
CA ILE A 23 -4.05 6.25 -13.63
C ILE A 23 -3.05 6.16 -12.49
N PHE A 24 -1.75 6.14 -12.80
CA PHE A 24 -0.70 6.09 -11.78
C PHE A 24 -0.68 7.36 -10.93
N GLU A 25 -0.89 8.52 -11.54
CA GLU A 25 -1.00 9.78 -10.81
C GLU A 25 -2.16 9.73 -9.80
N THR A 26 -3.31 9.22 -10.24
CA THR A 26 -4.48 9.08 -9.37
C THR A 26 -4.21 8.09 -8.23
N PHE A 27 -3.57 6.97 -8.54
CA PHE A 27 -3.20 5.97 -7.54
C PHE A 27 -2.22 6.55 -6.51
N ASP A 28 -1.20 7.24 -6.98
CA ASP A 28 -0.17 7.78 -6.08
C ASP A 28 -0.70 8.88 -5.16
N ALA A 29 -1.81 9.50 -5.54
CA ALA A 29 -2.48 10.50 -4.69
C ALA A 29 -3.35 9.87 -3.60
N LEU A 30 -3.62 8.57 -3.67
CA LEU A 30 -4.42 7.90 -2.64
C LEU A 30 -3.64 7.77 -1.34
N ALA A 31 -4.36 7.88 -0.23
CA ALA A 31 -3.83 7.46 1.06
C ALA A 31 -4.00 5.95 1.22
N ALA A 32 -3.22 5.35 2.12
CA ALA A 32 -3.35 3.92 2.42
C ALA A 32 -4.79 3.59 2.82
N GLY A 33 -5.34 2.53 2.26
CA GLY A 33 -6.71 2.13 2.50
C GLY A 33 -7.74 2.79 1.62
N GLN A 34 -7.35 3.78 0.83
CA GLN A 34 -8.25 4.40 -0.13
C GLN A 34 -8.23 3.66 -1.47
N ALA A 35 -9.27 3.87 -2.25
CA ALA A 35 -9.42 3.21 -3.55
C ALA A 35 -10.07 4.17 -4.54
N PHE A 36 -9.88 3.87 -5.82
CA PHE A 36 -10.66 4.50 -6.89
C PHE A 36 -11.18 3.43 -7.83
N VAL A 37 -12.24 3.76 -8.56
CA VAL A 37 -12.81 2.87 -9.56
C VAL A 37 -12.35 3.34 -10.94
N LEU A 38 -11.63 2.49 -11.63
CA LEU A 38 -11.21 2.74 -13.00
C LEU A 38 -12.31 2.29 -13.95
N VAL A 39 -12.72 3.15 -14.87
CA VAL A 39 -13.70 2.80 -15.92
C VAL A 39 -12.97 2.81 -17.26
N ASN A 40 -12.98 1.68 -17.95
CA ASN A 40 -12.28 1.51 -19.22
C ASN A 40 -13.21 0.87 -20.25
N ASP A 41 -12.83 0.94 -21.51
CA ASP A 41 -13.60 0.37 -22.63
C ASP A 41 -13.07 -1.00 -23.09
N HIS A 42 -12.05 -1.51 -22.42
CA HIS A 42 -11.48 -2.83 -22.66
C HIS A 42 -10.85 -3.35 -21.38
N ASP A 43 -10.49 -4.63 -21.37
CA ASP A 43 -9.87 -5.26 -20.19
C ASP A 43 -8.55 -4.56 -19.86
N PRO A 44 -8.42 -3.98 -18.65
CA PRO A 44 -7.19 -3.29 -18.27
C PRO A 44 -6.09 -4.23 -17.77
N LYS A 45 -6.07 -5.47 -18.25
CA LYS A 45 -5.08 -6.47 -17.84
C LYS A 45 -3.62 -6.04 -18.06
N PRO A 46 -3.24 -5.39 -19.18
CA PRO A 46 -1.88 -4.88 -19.34
C PRO A 46 -1.51 -3.87 -18.25
N LEU A 47 -2.46 -3.07 -17.82
CA LEU A 47 -2.26 -2.14 -16.72
C LEU A 47 -2.01 -2.87 -15.41
N PHE A 48 -2.72 -3.97 -15.17
CA PHE A 48 -2.51 -4.80 -13.98
C PHE A 48 -1.05 -5.28 -13.90
N TYR A 49 -0.50 -5.76 -14.99
CA TYR A 49 0.89 -6.20 -15.03
C TYR A 49 1.86 -5.05 -14.78
N GLN A 50 1.53 -3.86 -15.26
CA GLN A 50 2.34 -2.68 -15.00
C GLN A 50 2.31 -2.30 -13.53
N PHE A 51 1.15 -2.39 -12.87
CA PHE A 51 1.05 -2.20 -11.43
C PHE A 51 1.87 -3.21 -10.66
N GLN A 52 1.87 -4.46 -11.09
CA GLN A 52 2.69 -5.49 -10.45
C GLN A 52 4.18 -5.19 -10.59
N ALA A 53 4.61 -4.62 -11.69
CA ALA A 53 6.01 -4.27 -11.91
C ALA A 53 6.42 -3.03 -11.13
N GLU A 54 5.55 -2.00 -11.07
CA GLU A 54 5.91 -0.69 -10.53
C GLU A 54 5.38 -0.42 -9.12
N ARG A 55 4.36 -1.13 -8.67
CA ARG A 55 3.72 -0.95 -7.36
C ARG A 55 3.50 -2.27 -6.65
N ALA A 56 4.40 -3.22 -6.85
CA ALA A 56 4.28 -4.56 -6.27
C ALA A 56 3.98 -4.51 -4.78
N GLY A 57 2.97 -5.26 -4.35
CA GLY A 57 2.60 -5.36 -2.95
C GLY A 57 1.92 -4.13 -2.34
N SER A 58 1.72 -3.06 -3.15
CA SER A 58 1.16 -1.81 -2.65
C SER A 58 -0.24 -1.52 -3.16
N PHE A 59 -0.82 -2.43 -3.92
CA PHE A 59 -2.15 -2.21 -4.51
C PHE A 59 -3.04 -3.44 -4.37
N GLY A 60 -4.36 -3.19 -4.37
CA GLY A 60 -5.37 -4.23 -4.53
C GLY A 60 -6.08 -4.03 -5.86
N TRP A 61 -6.56 -5.10 -6.46
CA TRP A 61 -7.18 -5.07 -7.78
C TRP A 61 -8.41 -5.96 -7.75
N ARG A 62 -9.59 -5.38 -8.01
CA ARG A 62 -10.83 -6.13 -7.99
C ARG A 62 -11.74 -5.71 -9.12
N TYR A 63 -12.10 -6.65 -9.99
CA TYR A 63 -13.04 -6.39 -11.07
C TYR A 63 -14.45 -6.19 -10.51
N LEU A 64 -15.09 -5.08 -10.86
CA LEU A 64 -16.47 -4.79 -10.52
C LEU A 64 -17.38 -5.09 -11.69
N GLN A 65 -16.88 -4.92 -12.92
CA GLN A 65 -17.61 -5.21 -14.13
C GLN A 65 -16.62 -5.67 -15.21
N GLU A 66 -16.87 -6.83 -15.82
CA GLU A 66 -15.97 -7.43 -16.79
C GLU A 66 -16.57 -7.39 -18.18
N GLY A 67 -16.75 -6.22 -18.71
CA GLY A 67 -17.17 -6.04 -20.09
C GLY A 67 -18.59 -6.50 -20.41
N PRO A 68 -18.85 -6.72 -21.71
CA PRO A 68 -17.90 -6.56 -22.82
C PRO A 68 -17.58 -5.12 -23.22
N GLU A 69 -18.50 -4.19 -22.97
CA GLU A 69 -18.31 -2.81 -23.43
C GLU A 69 -17.67 -1.92 -22.38
N VAL A 70 -17.99 -2.17 -21.11
CA VAL A 70 -17.50 -1.37 -19.99
C VAL A 70 -16.79 -2.27 -19.01
N TRP A 71 -15.60 -1.86 -18.63
CA TRP A 71 -14.77 -2.55 -17.64
C TRP A 71 -14.56 -1.64 -16.43
N ARG A 72 -14.91 -2.14 -15.25
CA ARG A 72 -14.74 -1.39 -13.99
C ARG A 72 -13.86 -2.20 -13.08
N VAL A 73 -12.83 -1.54 -12.55
CA VAL A 73 -11.90 -2.16 -11.63
C VAL A 73 -11.71 -1.25 -10.44
N GLU A 74 -11.86 -1.79 -9.25
CA GLU A 74 -11.52 -1.06 -8.04
C GLU A 74 -10.03 -1.27 -7.77
N ILE A 75 -9.27 -0.20 -7.76
CA ILE A 75 -7.85 -0.22 -7.47
C ILE A 75 -7.65 0.48 -6.14
N SER A 76 -7.15 -0.27 -5.16
CA SER A 76 -6.94 0.24 -3.81
C SER A 76 -5.45 0.38 -3.53
N ARG A 77 -5.11 1.35 -2.69
CA ARG A 77 -3.76 1.51 -2.21
C ARG A 77 -3.61 0.77 -0.90
N THR A 78 -2.72 -0.21 -0.88
CA THR A 78 -2.41 -0.98 0.31
C THR A 78 -0.96 -0.72 0.68
N LEU A 79 -0.60 -1.03 1.93
CA LEU A 79 0.79 -0.98 2.33
C LEU A 79 1.39 -2.38 2.19
N PRO A 80 2.66 -2.48 1.77
CA PRO A 80 3.32 -3.79 1.74
C PRO A 80 3.31 -4.42 3.12
N PRO A 81 3.21 -5.75 3.22
CA PRO A 81 3.27 -6.42 4.52
C PRO A 81 4.62 -6.13 5.19
N ILE A 82 4.60 -6.02 6.51
CA ILE A 82 5.82 -5.81 7.30
C ILE A 82 6.58 -7.12 7.38
N THR A 83 7.84 -7.10 6.97
CA THR A 83 8.72 -8.28 7.01
C THR A 83 9.97 -7.99 7.82
N ALA A 84 10.64 -9.06 8.25
CA ALA A 84 11.85 -8.97 9.08
C ALA A 84 13.03 -8.27 8.39
N GLU A 85 13.05 -8.29 7.06
CA GLU A 85 14.12 -7.71 6.26
C GLU A 85 13.95 -6.23 5.98
N GLN A 86 12.79 -5.66 6.28
CA GLN A 86 12.57 -4.22 6.15
C GLN A 86 13.28 -3.48 7.27
N THR A 87 13.78 -2.28 6.97
CA THR A 87 14.45 -1.49 7.99
C THR A 87 13.45 -0.79 8.89
N VAL A 88 13.89 -0.46 10.11
CA VAL A 88 13.10 0.31 11.06
C VAL A 88 12.64 1.63 10.43
N ASP A 89 13.53 2.29 9.71
CA ASP A 89 13.22 3.55 9.03
C ASP A 89 12.14 3.38 7.96
N ALA A 90 12.25 2.35 7.13
CA ALA A 90 11.27 2.08 6.08
C ALA A 90 9.89 1.78 6.66
N VAL A 91 9.84 0.97 7.72
CA VAL A 91 8.58 0.63 8.39
C VAL A 91 7.95 1.88 9.03
N SER A 92 8.77 2.71 9.66
CA SER A 92 8.30 3.95 10.30
C SER A 92 7.69 4.93 9.31
N ARG A 93 8.28 5.05 8.13
CA ARG A 93 7.76 5.94 7.10
C ARG A 93 6.43 5.48 6.53
N ARG A 94 6.27 4.19 6.35
CA ARG A 94 5.05 3.61 5.77
C ARG A 94 3.94 3.40 6.78
N HIS A 95 4.32 3.19 8.04
CA HIS A 95 3.39 2.92 9.13
C HIS A 95 3.71 3.83 10.31
N PRO A 96 3.21 5.07 10.32
CA PRO A 96 3.50 6.00 11.42
C PRO A 96 3.18 5.45 12.80
N GLY A 97 2.18 4.58 12.90
CA GLY A 97 1.82 3.92 14.16
C GLY A 97 2.86 2.93 14.67
N ALA A 98 3.85 2.56 13.84
CA ALA A 98 4.90 1.63 14.25
C ALA A 98 5.91 2.25 15.20
N LEU A 99 6.15 3.56 15.10
CA LEU A 99 7.13 4.23 15.95
C LEU A 99 6.87 4.06 17.43
N PRO A 100 5.65 4.35 17.94
CA PRO A 100 5.37 4.15 19.37
C PRO A 100 5.54 2.69 19.79
N VAL A 101 5.11 1.76 18.94
CA VAL A 101 5.20 0.32 19.24
C VAL A 101 6.67 -0.11 19.38
N MET A 102 7.50 0.29 18.42
CA MET A 102 8.92 -0.05 18.46
C MET A 102 9.64 0.60 19.62
N LYS A 103 9.28 1.84 19.93
CA LYS A 103 9.85 2.56 21.04
C LYS A 103 9.56 1.88 22.38
N GLU A 104 8.35 1.39 22.58
CA GLU A 104 7.96 0.63 23.76
C GLU A 104 8.75 -0.67 23.91
N MET A 105 9.18 -1.24 22.79
CA MET A 105 9.98 -2.47 22.78
C MET A 105 11.48 -2.20 22.87
N GLY A 106 11.89 -0.94 23.01
CA GLY A 106 13.30 -0.58 23.17
C GLY A 106 14.04 -0.37 21.86
N ILE A 107 13.32 -0.22 20.75
CA ILE A 107 13.91 0.01 19.44
C ILE A 107 13.98 1.50 19.17
N ASN A 108 15.21 1.99 18.94
CA ASN A 108 15.47 3.40 18.72
C ASN A 108 15.56 3.72 17.24
N HIS A 109 14.62 4.53 16.76
CA HIS A 109 14.59 4.95 15.37
C HIS A 109 15.75 5.89 15.01
N CYS A 110 16.10 6.80 15.88
CA CYS A 110 17.13 7.81 15.58
C CYS A 110 18.54 7.23 15.45
N CYS A 111 18.83 6.14 16.12
CA CYS A 111 20.16 5.51 16.07
C CYS A 111 20.16 4.16 15.37
N GLY A 112 19.00 3.51 15.29
CA GLY A 112 18.86 2.18 14.72
C GLY A 112 17.98 2.11 13.48
N GLY A 113 17.66 3.24 12.85
CA GLY A 113 16.76 3.28 11.70
C GLY A 113 17.24 2.48 10.49
N HIS A 114 18.54 2.32 10.34
CA HIS A 114 19.14 1.55 9.26
C HIS A 114 19.12 0.04 9.49
N LEU A 115 18.83 -0.41 10.71
CA LEU A 115 18.76 -1.82 11.04
C LEU A 115 17.47 -2.43 10.48
N THR A 116 17.56 -3.70 10.06
CA THR A 116 16.35 -4.45 9.72
C THR A 116 15.59 -4.73 11.01
N LEU A 117 14.31 -5.09 10.89
CA LEU A 117 13.53 -5.46 12.06
C LEU A 117 14.17 -6.64 12.81
N ARG A 118 14.75 -7.57 12.06
CA ARG A 118 15.47 -8.71 12.65
C ARG A 118 16.63 -8.25 13.50
N GLU A 119 17.45 -7.36 12.97
CA GLU A 119 18.61 -6.83 13.68
C GLU A 119 18.21 -5.97 14.88
N ALA A 120 17.16 -5.16 14.68
CA ALA A 120 16.66 -4.27 15.75
C ALA A 120 16.08 -5.07 16.92
N ALA A 121 15.35 -6.14 16.64
CA ALA A 121 14.82 -7.02 17.67
C ALA A 121 15.95 -7.64 18.51
N ALA A 122 16.98 -8.13 17.85
CA ALA A 122 18.13 -8.70 18.52
C ALA A 122 18.84 -7.67 19.39
N ALA A 123 19.03 -6.47 18.87
CA ALA A 123 19.68 -5.39 19.62
C ALA A 123 18.87 -4.94 20.84
N ALA A 124 17.54 -4.99 20.74
CA ALA A 124 16.66 -4.60 21.84
C ALA A 124 16.39 -5.73 22.84
N GLY A 125 16.85 -6.93 22.53
CA GLY A 125 16.63 -8.08 23.40
C GLY A 125 15.20 -8.64 23.34
N VAL A 126 14.45 -8.34 22.30
CA VAL A 126 13.11 -8.89 22.11
C VAL A 126 13.13 -9.94 20.98
N THR A 127 12.14 -10.82 20.98
CA THR A 127 12.06 -11.80 19.91
C THR A 127 11.50 -11.15 18.65
N LEU A 128 11.98 -11.60 17.49
CA LEU A 128 11.48 -11.11 16.22
C LEU A 128 9.99 -11.38 16.10
N GLU A 129 9.52 -12.53 16.56
CA GLU A 129 8.10 -12.88 16.52
C GLU A 129 7.24 -11.89 17.29
N ALA A 130 7.68 -11.51 18.50
CA ALA A 130 6.97 -10.54 19.33
C ALA A 130 6.90 -9.18 18.64
N LEU A 131 7.99 -8.76 18.02
CA LEU A 131 8.04 -7.49 17.28
C LEU A 131 7.09 -7.52 16.08
N LEU A 132 7.16 -8.56 15.26
CA LEU A 132 6.31 -8.67 14.08
C LEU A 132 4.84 -8.76 14.46
N GLU A 133 4.50 -9.49 15.51
CA GLU A 133 3.12 -9.59 15.98
C GLU A 133 2.59 -8.22 16.42
N ALA A 134 3.37 -7.48 17.17
CA ALA A 134 2.99 -6.14 17.62
C ALA A 134 2.77 -5.20 16.42
N LEU A 135 3.64 -5.27 15.41
CA LEU A 135 3.53 -4.43 14.22
C LEU A 135 2.35 -4.84 13.33
N ARG A 136 2.02 -6.14 13.26
CA ARG A 136 0.87 -6.61 12.49
C ARG A 136 -0.44 -6.08 13.04
N ARG A 137 -0.51 -5.79 14.32
CA ARG A 137 -1.71 -5.21 14.91
C ARG A 137 -2.03 -3.83 14.37
N ILE A 138 -1.02 -3.09 13.91
CA ILE A 138 -1.21 -1.75 13.37
C ILE A 138 -1.35 -1.73 11.85
N GLU A 139 -0.97 -2.80 11.14
CA GLU A 139 -1.04 -2.88 9.68
C GLU A 139 -2.45 -2.65 9.15
N GLY A 140 -3.45 -3.21 9.77
CA GLY A 140 -4.83 -3.08 9.34
C GLY A 140 -5.59 -1.98 10.06
N ALA A 141 -4.93 -1.20 10.91
CA ALA A 141 -5.61 -0.18 11.68
C ALA A 141 -5.92 1.03 10.78
N PRO A 142 -7.14 1.56 10.84
CA PRO A 142 -7.45 2.80 10.13
C PRO A 142 -6.62 3.94 10.70
N ALA A 143 -6.18 4.80 9.80
CA ALA A 143 -5.37 5.95 10.18
C ALA A 143 -6.20 6.92 11.06
#